data_317f879bcb5606db35b915984d2d7051
#
_entry.id   317f879bcb5606db35b915984d2d7051
#
_cell.length_a   1.000
_cell.length_b   1.000
_cell.length_c   1.000
_cell.angle_alpha   90.00
_cell.angle_beta   90.00
_cell.angle_gamma   90.00
#
_symmetry.space_group_name_H-M   'P 1'
#
loop_
_entity.id
_entity.type
_entity.pdbx_description
1 polymer ?
#
loop_
_entity_poly.entity_id
_entity_poly.type
_entity_poly.pdbx_seq_one_letter_code
_entity_poly.pdbx_strand_id
1 'polypeptide(L)'
;MKNTGTLKVEIQGDREIVMTRVFDAPRHLVFEAFTKPELLKRWFGPRGFTMPVCEVDYQVGGGFHFVLEGPNGKRMGMRGVYREIDAPERSVHLESFDDYPGEPAVVTTVMIEKDGKTTLTATVLSPSKEVRDAVLKSGMEHGAAETYDRLAELLASMPLEATTSA
;
A
#
# COMPACT_ATOMS: atom_id res chain seq x y z
N MET A 1 13.48 -1.98 14.16
CA MET A 1 13.42 -1.70 13.65
C MET A 1 13.22 -0.80 13.24
N LYS A 2 13.01 -0.37 13.28
CA LYS A 2 13.19 0.44 12.83
C LYS A 2 12.58 1.19 12.04
N ASN A 3 12.31 1.40 11.64
CA ASN A 3 11.87 2.03 10.50
C ASN A 3 10.60 2.76 10.51
N THR A 4 9.82 2.66 11.55
CA THR A 4 8.65 3.50 11.68
C THR A 4 9.03 4.96 11.68
N GLY A 5 10.25 5.27 12.10
CA GLY A 5 10.72 6.65 12.11
C GLY A 5 10.78 7.29 10.74
N THR A 6 10.70 6.51 9.65
CA THR A 6 10.73 7.07 8.30
C THR A 6 9.36 7.23 7.69
N LEU A 7 8.30 6.70 8.32
CA LEU A 7 6.94 6.93 7.84
C LEU A 7 6.44 8.27 8.33
N LYS A 8 5.99 9.09 7.39
CA LYS A 8 5.42 10.38 7.70
C LYS A 8 3.95 10.36 7.32
N VAL A 9 3.08 10.70 8.25
CA VAL A 9 1.63 10.78 8.01
C VAL A 9 1.21 12.21 8.21
N GLU A 10 0.60 12.80 7.20
CA GLU A 10 0.18 14.19 7.22
C GLU A 10 -1.28 14.31 6.81
N ILE A 11 -1.96 15.30 7.39
CA ILE A 11 -3.33 15.63 7.02
C ILE A 11 -3.28 16.76 6.02
N GLN A 12 -4.05 16.62 4.93
CA GLN A 12 -4.10 17.63 3.90
C GLN A 12 -5.57 17.94 3.60
N GLY A 13 -5.95 19.21 3.71
CA GLY A 13 -7.34 19.62 3.51
C GLY A 13 -8.28 18.87 4.46
N ASP A 14 -9.53 18.70 4.02
CA ASP A 14 -10.56 18.09 4.85
C ASP A 14 -10.64 16.58 4.70
N ARG A 15 -10.20 16.03 3.56
CA ARG A 15 -10.48 14.64 3.23
C ARG A 15 -9.25 13.79 2.92
N GLU A 16 -8.05 14.37 2.96
CA GLU A 16 -6.85 13.64 2.54
C GLU A 16 -5.93 13.28 3.68
N ILE A 17 -5.33 12.09 3.55
CA ILE A 17 -4.21 11.64 4.37
C ILE A 17 -3.06 11.36 3.41
N VAL A 18 -1.89 11.92 3.70
CA VAL A 18 -0.71 11.72 2.86
C VAL A 18 0.31 10.93 3.66
N MET A 19 0.72 9.79 3.12
CA MET A 19 1.74 8.94 3.74
C MET A 19 2.97 8.93 2.86
N THR A 20 4.14 9.16 3.46
CA THR A 20 5.40 9.20 2.72
C THR A 20 6.41 8.31 3.41
N ARG A 21 7.10 7.48 2.64
CA ARG A 21 8.16 6.64 3.16
C ARG A 21 9.27 6.46 2.12
N VAL A 22 10.50 6.49 2.59
CA VAL A 22 11.67 6.21 1.74
C VAL A 22 12.09 4.76 1.95
N PHE A 23 12.28 4.05 0.84
CA PHE A 23 12.78 2.67 0.85
C PHE A 23 14.19 2.65 0.25
N ASP A 24 15.07 1.88 0.87
CA ASP A 24 16.44 1.72 0.39
C ASP A 24 16.47 0.62 -0.68
N ALA A 25 15.81 0.89 -1.79
CA ALA A 25 15.72 -0.04 -2.90
C ALA A 25 15.33 0.72 -4.16
N PRO A 26 15.73 0.24 -5.34
CA PRO A 26 15.36 0.90 -6.59
C PRO A 26 13.86 0.73 -6.87
N ARG A 27 13.33 1.65 -7.64
CA ARG A 27 11.89 1.74 -7.90
C ARG A 27 11.31 0.46 -8.51
N HIS A 28 12.06 -0.20 -9.39
CA HIS A 28 11.51 -1.39 -10.04
C HIS A 28 11.24 -2.52 -9.03
N LEU A 29 12.03 -2.64 -7.97
CA LEU A 29 11.77 -3.63 -6.94
C LEU A 29 10.54 -3.26 -6.11
N VAL A 30 10.41 -1.98 -5.76
CA VAL A 30 9.24 -1.53 -5.01
C VAL A 30 7.98 -1.74 -5.84
N PHE A 31 8.04 -1.41 -7.13
CA PHE A 31 6.92 -1.60 -8.03
C PHE A 31 6.51 -3.08 -8.12
N GLU A 32 7.48 -3.99 -8.22
CA GLU A 32 7.17 -5.41 -8.27
C GLU A 32 6.49 -5.89 -6.99
N ALA A 33 6.97 -5.39 -5.86
CA ALA A 33 6.38 -5.79 -4.58
C ALA A 33 4.91 -5.35 -4.47
N PHE A 34 4.53 -4.27 -5.15
CA PHE A 34 3.16 -3.77 -5.13
C PHE A 34 2.24 -4.43 -6.15
N THR A 35 2.79 -5.11 -7.16
CA THR A 35 1.97 -5.59 -8.27
C THR A 35 1.93 -7.10 -8.41
N LYS A 36 2.88 -7.82 -7.83
CA LYS A 36 2.94 -9.27 -7.93
C LYS A 36 2.30 -9.91 -6.70
N PRO A 37 1.25 -10.73 -6.89
CA PRO A 37 0.57 -11.34 -5.75
C PRO A 37 1.49 -12.15 -4.84
N GLU A 38 2.46 -12.89 -5.40
CA GLU A 38 3.36 -13.69 -4.59
C GLU A 38 4.24 -12.83 -3.68
N LEU A 39 4.52 -11.58 -4.07
CA LEU A 39 5.26 -10.65 -3.23
C LEU A 39 4.33 -9.93 -2.25
N LEU A 40 3.16 -9.49 -2.71
CA LEU A 40 2.18 -8.82 -1.86
C LEU A 40 1.84 -9.65 -0.63
N LYS A 41 1.69 -10.96 -0.81
CA LYS A 41 1.37 -11.87 0.29
C LYS A 41 2.42 -11.86 1.40
N ARG A 42 3.63 -11.44 1.10
CA ARG A 42 4.73 -11.50 2.05
C ARG A 42 4.84 -10.28 2.94
N TRP A 43 4.23 -9.17 2.55
CA TRP A 43 4.42 -7.94 3.31
C TRP A 43 3.14 -7.17 3.63
N PHE A 44 2.08 -7.34 2.84
CA PHE A 44 0.90 -6.50 2.98
C PHE A 44 0.14 -6.85 4.26
N GLY A 45 -0.18 -5.81 5.06
CA GLY A 45 -0.86 -5.96 6.33
C GLY A 45 0.09 -5.83 7.51
N PRO A 46 -0.44 -5.49 8.68
CA PRO A 46 0.38 -5.38 9.89
C PRO A 46 1.01 -6.71 10.28
N ARG A 47 1.97 -6.67 11.19
CA ARG A 47 2.65 -7.89 11.64
C ARG A 47 1.65 -8.87 12.23
N GLY A 48 1.85 -10.14 11.90
CA GLY A 48 0.96 -11.20 12.34
C GLY A 48 -0.20 -11.47 11.40
N PHE A 49 -0.37 -10.63 10.37
CA PHE A 49 -1.41 -10.84 9.37
C PHE A 49 -0.89 -11.68 8.22
N THR A 50 -1.79 -12.51 7.66
CA THR A 50 -1.55 -13.23 6.42
C THR A 50 -2.56 -12.77 5.39
N MET A 51 -2.39 -13.19 4.15
CA MET A 51 -3.27 -12.77 3.06
C MET A 51 -3.77 -14.01 2.32
N PRO A 52 -4.84 -14.65 2.83
CA PRO A 52 -5.37 -15.86 2.18
C PRO A 52 -5.92 -15.64 0.78
N VAL A 53 -6.34 -14.42 0.44
CA VAL A 53 -6.76 -14.09 -0.91
C VAL A 53 -5.97 -12.88 -1.38
N CYS A 54 -5.34 -13.00 -2.56
CA CYS A 54 -4.60 -11.90 -3.16
C CYS A 54 -4.74 -12.00 -4.66
N GLU A 55 -5.66 -11.22 -5.22
CA GLU A 55 -5.94 -11.21 -6.66
C GLU A 55 -5.64 -9.81 -7.20
N VAL A 56 -4.87 -9.74 -8.26
CA VAL A 56 -4.49 -8.47 -8.86
C VAL A 56 -4.58 -8.58 -10.37
N ASP A 57 -5.34 -7.66 -10.97
CA ASP A 57 -5.39 -7.47 -12.41
C ASP A 57 -4.88 -6.06 -12.68
N TYR A 58 -3.55 -5.93 -12.80
CA TYR A 58 -2.91 -4.62 -12.82
C TYR A 58 -2.96 -4.00 -14.20
N GLN A 59 -4.13 -3.48 -14.54
CA GLN A 59 -4.35 -2.72 -15.77
C GLN A 59 -5.51 -1.75 -15.50
N VAL A 60 -5.58 -0.70 -16.30
CA VAL A 60 -6.66 0.27 -16.16
C VAL A 60 -8.00 -0.43 -16.35
N GLY A 61 -8.90 -0.27 -15.39
CA GLY A 61 -10.18 -0.97 -15.38
C GLY A 61 -10.12 -2.32 -14.70
N GLY A 62 -8.93 -2.86 -14.46
CA GLY A 62 -8.78 -4.11 -13.71
C GLY A 62 -8.92 -3.87 -12.23
N GLY A 63 -9.13 -4.94 -11.48
CA GLY A 63 -9.39 -4.83 -10.06
C GLY A 63 -8.40 -5.60 -9.21
N PHE A 64 -8.49 -5.37 -7.91
CA PHE A 64 -7.77 -6.20 -6.95
C PHE A 64 -8.72 -6.60 -5.83
N HIS A 65 -8.44 -7.75 -5.23
CA HIS A 65 -9.20 -8.22 -4.08
C HIS A 65 -8.22 -8.89 -3.11
N PHE A 66 -8.17 -8.36 -1.91
CA PHE A 66 -7.30 -8.85 -0.84
C PHE A 66 -8.15 -9.24 0.35
N VAL A 67 -7.85 -10.40 0.94
CA VAL A 67 -8.40 -10.76 2.24
C VAL A 67 -7.23 -10.93 3.20
N LEU A 68 -7.24 -10.16 4.26
CA LEU A 68 -6.23 -10.24 5.31
C LEU A 68 -6.81 -11.03 6.48
N GLU A 69 -5.97 -11.86 7.09
CA GLU A 69 -6.39 -12.63 8.26
C GLU A 69 -5.42 -12.34 9.40
N GLY A 70 -5.96 -11.87 10.52
CA GLY A 70 -5.16 -11.52 11.68
C GLY A 70 -4.85 -12.74 12.55
N PRO A 71 -4.01 -12.55 13.57
CA PRO A 71 -3.60 -13.67 14.44
C PRO A 71 -4.76 -14.34 15.16
N ASN A 72 -5.86 -13.62 15.36
CA ASN A 72 -7.05 -14.16 16.00
C ASN A 72 -8.00 -14.83 15.01
N GLY A 73 -7.62 -14.96 13.75
CA GLY A 73 -8.45 -15.56 12.72
C GLY A 73 -9.49 -14.63 12.11
N LYS A 74 -9.55 -13.39 12.56
CA LYS A 74 -10.49 -12.42 12.01
C LYS A 74 -10.03 -11.98 10.63
N ARG A 75 -10.98 -11.96 9.69
CA ARG A 75 -10.67 -11.62 8.30
C ARG A 75 -11.19 -10.23 7.96
N MET A 76 -10.44 -9.55 7.10
CA MET A 76 -10.82 -8.23 6.59
C MET A 76 -10.57 -8.23 5.09
N GLY A 77 -11.62 -7.95 4.32
CA GLY A 77 -11.51 -7.88 2.88
C GLY A 77 -11.42 -6.45 2.39
N MET A 78 -10.61 -6.25 1.35
CA MET A 78 -10.58 -4.96 0.65
C MET A 78 -10.50 -5.21 -0.83
N ARG A 79 -11.04 -4.29 -1.61
CA ARG A 79 -11.05 -4.41 -3.06
C ARG A 79 -10.97 -3.05 -3.70
N GLY A 80 -10.61 -3.04 -4.97
CA GLY A 80 -10.51 -1.78 -5.67
C GLY A 80 -10.43 -1.96 -7.16
N VAL A 81 -10.32 -0.83 -7.85
CA VAL A 81 -10.22 -0.76 -9.31
C VAL A 81 -9.12 0.22 -9.67
N TYR A 82 -8.25 -0.17 -10.59
CA TYR A 82 -7.19 0.72 -11.07
C TYR A 82 -7.77 1.68 -12.10
N ARG A 83 -7.64 2.96 -11.85
CA ARG A 83 -8.17 4.02 -12.72
C ARG A 83 -7.14 4.60 -13.64
N GLU A 84 -5.92 4.80 -13.15
CA GLU A 84 -4.82 5.34 -13.93
C GLU A 84 -3.55 4.59 -13.59
N ILE A 85 -2.78 4.25 -14.59
CA ILE A 85 -1.50 3.58 -14.40
C ILE A 85 -0.47 4.24 -15.31
N ASP A 86 0.56 4.81 -14.72
CA ASP A 86 1.72 5.33 -15.41
C ASP A 86 2.93 4.66 -14.77
N ALA A 87 3.09 3.38 -15.09
CA ALA A 87 4.06 2.52 -14.42
C ALA A 87 5.48 2.89 -14.81
N PRO A 88 6.41 2.78 -13.90
CA PRO A 88 6.27 2.39 -12.49
C PRO A 88 6.10 3.58 -11.56
N GLU A 89 5.87 4.77 -12.08
CA GLU A 89 5.98 6.00 -11.32
C GLU A 89 4.71 6.39 -10.58
N ARG A 90 3.54 6.16 -11.18
CA ARG A 90 2.31 6.70 -10.62
C ARG A 90 1.12 5.79 -10.93
N SER A 91 0.22 5.65 -9.96
CA SER A 91 -1.06 4.98 -10.20
C SER A 91 -2.14 5.62 -9.35
N VAL A 92 -3.38 5.50 -9.80
CA VAL A 92 -4.56 5.92 -9.06
C VAL A 92 -5.52 4.75 -9.03
N HIS A 93 -5.98 4.39 -7.83
CA HIS A 93 -6.97 3.34 -7.70
C HIS A 93 -8.08 3.75 -6.73
N LEU A 94 -9.23 3.13 -6.92
CA LEU A 94 -10.32 3.21 -5.94
C LEU A 94 -10.19 2.06 -4.97
N GLU A 95 -10.56 2.31 -3.72
CA GLU A 95 -10.36 1.32 -2.67
C GLU A 95 -11.51 1.35 -1.68
N SER A 96 -12.02 0.18 -1.34
CA SER A 96 -13.05 0.06 -0.31
C SER A 96 -12.83 -1.21 0.48
N PHE A 97 -13.35 -1.19 1.72
CA PHE A 97 -13.31 -2.36 2.61
C PHE A 97 -14.66 -3.03 2.57
N ASP A 98 -14.65 -4.38 2.53
CA ASP A 98 -15.88 -5.15 2.39
C ASP A 98 -16.85 -4.90 3.55
N ASP A 99 -16.32 -4.67 4.75
CA ASP A 99 -17.16 -4.46 5.94
C ASP A 99 -17.69 -3.02 6.06
N TYR A 100 -17.21 -2.13 5.22
CA TYR A 100 -17.62 -0.72 5.27
C TYR A 100 -18.06 -0.29 3.88
N PRO A 101 -19.25 -0.74 3.44
CA PRO A 101 -19.73 -0.36 2.12
C PRO A 101 -19.99 1.13 2.05
N GLY A 102 -19.88 1.68 0.87
CA GLY A 102 -20.08 3.10 0.65
C GLY A 102 -19.18 3.56 -0.47
N GLU A 103 -19.04 4.86 -0.55
CA GLU A 103 -18.20 5.45 -1.59
C GLU A 103 -16.73 5.11 -1.34
N PRO A 104 -16.00 4.66 -2.36
CA PRO A 104 -14.60 4.29 -2.16
C PRO A 104 -13.70 5.50 -1.93
N ALA A 105 -12.56 5.24 -1.31
CA ALA A 105 -11.48 6.22 -1.27
C ALA A 105 -10.72 6.20 -2.59
N VAL A 106 -10.11 7.34 -2.93
CA VAL A 106 -9.24 7.44 -4.10
C VAL A 106 -7.81 7.50 -3.61
N VAL A 107 -6.99 6.56 -4.04
CA VAL A 107 -5.60 6.47 -3.59
C VAL A 107 -4.68 6.76 -4.77
N THR A 108 -3.84 7.78 -4.61
CA THR A 108 -2.81 8.11 -5.59
C THR A 108 -1.46 7.71 -5.01
N THR A 109 -0.75 6.85 -5.73
CA THR A 109 0.56 6.37 -5.31
C THR A 109 1.61 6.88 -6.29
N VAL A 110 2.67 7.50 -5.76
CA VAL A 110 3.78 8.01 -6.56
C VAL A 110 5.07 7.43 -6.02
N MET A 111 5.91 6.91 -6.92
CA MET A 111 7.22 6.36 -6.58
C MET A 111 8.29 7.10 -7.34
N ILE A 112 9.16 7.78 -6.62
CA ILE A 112 10.25 8.55 -7.24
C ILE A 112 11.58 7.97 -6.76
N GLU A 113 12.43 7.60 -7.73
CA GLU A 113 13.73 7.06 -7.40
C GLU A 113 14.80 8.13 -7.51
N LYS A 114 15.70 8.14 -6.52
CA LYS A 114 16.88 9.00 -6.54
C LYS A 114 18.00 8.31 -5.77
N ASP A 115 19.15 8.18 -6.41
CA ASP A 115 20.34 7.58 -5.80
C ASP A 115 20.08 6.17 -5.26
N GLY A 116 19.31 5.38 -6.01
CA GLY A 116 19.03 4.00 -5.65
C GLY A 116 18.00 3.82 -4.57
N LYS A 117 17.38 4.91 -4.12
CA LYS A 117 16.31 4.88 -3.11
C LYS A 117 15.01 5.35 -3.71
N THR A 118 13.91 4.81 -3.21
CA THR A 118 12.57 5.14 -3.71
C THR A 118 11.79 5.85 -2.63
N THR A 119 11.28 7.04 -2.96
CA THR A 119 10.32 7.73 -2.11
C THR A 119 8.93 7.38 -2.59
N LEU A 120 8.17 6.75 -1.71
CA LEU A 120 6.76 6.40 -1.96
C LEU A 120 5.87 7.41 -1.28
N THR A 121 4.94 7.99 -2.02
CA THR A 121 3.93 8.88 -1.47
C THR A 121 2.56 8.33 -1.84
N ALA A 122 1.75 8.05 -0.83
CA ALA A 122 0.38 7.59 -1.01
C ALA A 122 -0.57 8.64 -0.47
N THR A 123 -1.42 9.17 -1.33
CA THR A 123 -2.42 10.15 -0.93
C THR A 123 -3.78 9.48 -0.97
N VAL A 124 -4.44 9.43 0.19
CA VAL A 124 -5.74 8.80 0.33
C VAL A 124 -6.79 9.88 0.46
N LEU A 125 -7.66 9.98 -0.54
CA LEU A 125 -8.77 10.92 -0.53
C LEU A 125 -10.02 10.17 -0.09
N SER A 126 -10.49 10.49 1.12
CA SER A 126 -11.69 9.85 1.67
C SER A 126 -12.95 10.50 1.12
N PRO A 127 -14.09 9.77 1.13
CA PRO A 127 -15.33 10.35 0.62
C PRO A 127 -15.85 11.53 1.44
N SER A 128 -15.45 11.64 2.71
CA SER A 128 -15.88 12.76 3.54
C SER A 128 -14.84 13.02 4.62
N LYS A 129 -14.95 14.19 5.26
CA LYS A 129 -14.11 14.54 6.40
C LYS A 129 -14.33 13.54 7.54
N GLU A 130 -15.58 13.14 7.76
CA GLU A 130 -15.91 12.21 8.84
C GLU A 130 -15.24 10.86 8.64
N VAL A 131 -15.23 10.35 7.41
CA VAL A 131 -14.56 9.09 7.11
C VAL A 131 -13.05 9.24 7.31
N ARG A 132 -12.47 10.35 6.81
CA ARG A 132 -11.05 10.60 6.98
C ARG A 132 -10.66 10.62 8.47
N ASP A 133 -11.45 11.32 9.28
CA ASP A 133 -11.16 11.42 10.70
C ASP A 133 -11.32 10.08 11.40
N ALA A 134 -12.29 9.27 11.00
CA ALA A 134 -12.47 7.93 11.56
C ALA A 134 -11.29 7.03 11.25
N VAL A 135 -10.75 7.12 10.04
CA VAL A 135 -9.58 6.34 9.65
C VAL A 135 -8.39 6.71 10.51
N LEU A 136 -8.17 8.01 10.74
CA LEU A 136 -7.07 8.45 11.59
C LEU A 136 -7.21 7.92 13.02
N LYS A 137 -8.44 7.89 13.55
CA LYS A 137 -8.68 7.42 14.91
C LYS A 137 -8.58 5.91 15.06
N SER A 138 -8.64 5.18 13.94
CA SER A 138 -8.62 3.71 13.98
C SER A 138 -7.24 3.13 14.27
N GLY A 139 -6.21 3.96 14.34
CA GLY A 139 -4.85 3.47 14.51
C GLY A 139 -4.17 3.11 13.21
N MET A 140 -4.65 3.64 12.08
CA MET A 140 -4.11 3.31 10.77
C MET A 140 -2.62 3.64 10.66
N GLU A 141 -2.16 4.66 11.35
CA GLU A 141 -0.76 5.05 11.29
C GLU A 141 0.15 3.94 11.78
N HIS A 142 -0.22 3.32 12.89
CA HIS A 142 0.57 2.20 13.43
C HIS A 142 0.54 1.01 12.48
N GLY A 143 -0.62 0.66 11.96
CA GLY A 143 -0.74 -0.45 11.01
C GLY A 143 0.03 -0.20 9.72
N ALA A 144 -0.04 1.02 9.20
CA ALA A 144 0.70 1.38 8.00
C ALA A 144 2.20 1.32 8.25
N ALA A 145 2.65 1.80 9.42
CA ALA A 145 4.08 1.75 9.75
C ALA A 145 4.58 0.31 9.78
N GLU A 146 3.83 -0.60 10.42
CA GLU A 146 4.22 -2.01 10.44
C GLU A 146 4.22 -2.63 9.05
N THR A 147 3.21 -2.30 8.26
CA THR A 147 3.11 -2.82 6.89
C THR A 147 4.32 -2.41 6.06
N TYR A 148 4.67 -1.13 6.12
CA TYR A 148 5.82 -0.65 5.35
C TYR A 148 7.15 -1.15 5.91
N ASP A 149 7.24 -1.41 7.22
CA ASP A 149 8.43 -2.06 7.78
C ASP A 149 8.60 -3.45 7.19
N ARG A 150 7.50 -4.20 7.06
CA ARG A 150 7.55 -5.52 6.42
C ARG A 150 7.99 -5.42 4.96
N LEU A 151 7.51 -4.40 4.25
CA LEU A 151 7.94 -4.18 2.88
C LEU A 151 9.44 -3.88 2.82
N ALA A 152 9.93 -3.04 3.72
CA ALA A 152 11.36 -2.73 3.76
C ALA A 152 12.20 -4.00 4.01
N GLU A 153 11.72 -4.88 4.88
CA GLU A 153 12.40 -6.15 5.15
C GLU A 153 12.41 -7.05 3.92
N LEU A 154 11.29 -7.12 3.21
CA LEU A 154 11.21 -7.90 2.00
C LEU A 154 12.19 -7.36 0.94
N LEU A 155 12.18 -6.05 0.74
CA LEU A 155 13.06 -5.42 -0.25
C LEU A 155 14.53 -5.68 0.05
N ALA A 156 14.90 -5.67 1.33
CA ALA A 156 16.28 -5.94 1.74
C ALA A 156 16.70 -7.37 1.41
N SER A 157 15.74 -8.29 1.29
CA SER A 157 16.03 -9.69 0.98
C SER A 157 16.04 -9.97 -0.52
N MET A 158 15.65 -9.02 -1.35
CA MET A 158 15.54 -9.25 -2.80
C MET A 158 16.84 -8.88 -3.50
N PRO A 159 17.32 -9.76 -4.40
CA PRO A 159 18.52 -9.41 -5.19
C PRO A 159 18.20 -8.27 -6.14
N LEU A 160 19.15 -7.35 -6.31
CA LEU A 160 18.96 -6.19 -7.19
C LEU A 160 18.71 -6.62 -8.64
N GLU A 161 19.29 -7.74 -9.06
CA GLU A 161 19.13 -8.23 -10.43
C GLU A 161 17.89 -9.07 -10.65
N ALA A 162 17.12 -9.36 -9.59
CA ALA A 162 16.03 -10.33 -9.70
C ALA A 162 15.00 -9.96 -10.76
N THR A 163 14.82 -8.68 -10.98
CA THR A 163 13.78 -8.18 -11.88
C THR A 163 14.30 -7.79 -13.23
N THR A 164 15.61 -7.74 -13.41
CA THR A 164 16.19 -7.33 -14.69
C THR A 164 16.35 -8.48 -15.65
N SER A 165 16.14 -9.69 -15.18
CA SER A 165 16.31 -10.88 -15.99
C SER A 165 15.08 -11.24 -16.79
N ALA A 166 14.04 -10.48 -16.72
CA ALA A 166 12.77 -10.81 -17.34
C ALA A 166 12.85 -11.00 -18.84
#